data_bb517fa86aa0d34ac151324314c38d89
#
_entry.id   bb517fa86aa0d34ac151324314c38d89
#
_cell.length_a   1.000
_cell.length_b   1.000
_cell.length_c   1.000
_cell.angle_alpha   90.00
_cell.angle_beta   90.00
_cell.angle_gamma   90.00
#
_symmetry.space_group_name_H-M   'P 1'
#
loop_
_entity.id
_entity.type
_entity.pdbx_description
1 polymer ?
#
loop_
_entity_poly.entity_id
_entity_poly.type
_entity_poly.pdbx_seq_one_letter_code
_entity_poly.pdbx_strand_id
1 'polypeptide(L)'
;MIKKTLGGKMRELTAEQIQKNYDSLINTIQLHITGDRKEKVLKMYEDMKDRFMMAPASAKEHYHNAMYGGYVDHILRVVDLSLKVKELWEQNNCKIDFTDEELVFSAIHHDLGKVGDLQHDYYIPQDNEWRRKNMGEIFTHNPKCEYMSVTDRAFYLLQHYNISISKKEFIGIRLTDGMYEEANKSYLMSYKAEFQLRSTIQYILHQADMMASQIEGRLTKESIEKEETETFEKIKNIKEVLSSDDKPLEAQDKPGKISTDLFDELFGDKK
;
A
#
# COMPACT_ATOMS: atom_id res chain seq x y z
N MET A 1 6.30 -24.48 -18.67
CA MET A 1 7.56 -23.70 -18.47
C MET A 1 7.17 -22.24 -18.43
N ILE A 2 7.02 -21.68 -17.25
CA ILE A 2 6.71 -20.25 -17.07
C ILE A 2 8.03 -19.51 -17.29
N LYS A 3 8.09 -18.68 -18.35
CA LYS A 3 9.24 -17.81 -18.59
C LYS A 3 9.36 -16.84 -17.42
N LYS A 4 10.52 -16.89 -16.73
CA LYS A 4 10.92 -15.86 -15.77
C LYS A 4 10.92 -14.52 -16.47
N THR A 5 10.05 -13.62 -16.07
CA THR A 5 10.03 -12.23 -16.46
C THR A 5 11.29 -11.55 -15.92
N LEU A 6 12.01 -10.87 -16.79
CA LEU A 6 13.03 -9.88 -16.42
C LEU A 6 12.27 -8.75 -15.71
N GLY A 7 12.62 -8.46 -14.46
CA GLY A 7 11.85 -7.61 -13.55
C GLY A 7 11.42 -6.28 -14.14
N GLY A 8 10.13 -6.14 -14.39
CA GLY A 8 9.50 -4.84 -14.60
C GLY A 8 9.64 -4.02 -13.31
N LYS A 9 9.81 -2.72 -13.44
CA LYS A 9 9.97 -1.82 -12.31
C LYS A 9 8.60 -1.61 -11.66
N MET A 10 8.46 -1.95 -10.40
CA MET A 10 7.21 -1.74 -9.66
C MET A 10 6.84 -0.25 -9.61
N ARG A 11 5.54 0.03 -9.45
CA ARG A 11 5.06 1.37 -9.10
C ARG A 11 5.83 1.86 -7.88
N GLU A 12 6.46 3.01 -8.00
CA GLU A 12 7.16 3.69 -6.93
C GLU A 12 6.58 5.09 -6.75
N LEU A 13 6.56 5.60 -5.54
CA LEU A 13 6.20 6.98 -5.26
C LEU A 13 7.47 7.83 -5.16
N THR A 14 7.43 9.03 -5.73
CA THR A 14 8.52 10.00 -5.51
C THR A 14 8.47 10.57 -4.10
N ALA A 15 9.58 11.14 -3.62
CA ALA A 15 9.63 11.78 -2.31
C ALA A 15 8.57 12.88 -2.15
N GLU A 16 8.31 13.65 -3.22
CA GLU A 16 7.27 14.68 -3.22
C GLU A 16 5.86 14.06 -3.11
N GLN A 17 5.62 12.94 -3.76
CA GLN A 17 4.34 12.23 -3.67
C GLN A 17 4.12 11.66 -2.27
N ILE A 18 5.15 11.07 -1.65
CA ILE A 18 5.10 10.56 -0.28
C ILE A 18 4.78 11.71 0.69
N GLN A 19 5.49 12.84 0.58
CA GLN A 19 5.24 14.01 1.41
C GLN A 19 3.82 14.56 1.20
N LYS A 20 3.38 14.70 -0.05
CA LYS A 20 2.04 15.18 -0.38
C LYS A 20 0.94 14.25 0.18
N ASN A 21 1.13 12.95 0.11
CA ASN A 21 0.19 11.99 0.67
C ASN A 21 0.13 12.12 2.19
N TYR A 22 1.28 12.24 2.86
CA TYR A 22 1.31 12.47 4.30
C TYR A 22 0.61 13.77 4.70
N ASP A 23 0.88 14.87 4.02
CA ASP A 23 0.21 16.16 4.28
C ASP A 23 -1.31 16.06 4.06
N SER A 24 -1.75 15.31 3.03
CA SER A 24 -3.16 15.04 2.78
C SER A 24 -3.80 14.22 3.90
N LEU A 25 -3.09 13.25 4.47
CA LEU A 25 -3.54 12.47 5.62
C LEU A 25 -3.68 13.35 6.86
N ILE A 26 -2.70 14.20 7.14
CA ILE A 26 -2.77 15.17 8.26
C ILE A 26 -3.97 16.11 8.08
N ASN A 27 -4.19 16.63 6.87
CA ASN A 27 -5.36 17.47 6.57
C ASN A 27 -6.68 16.70 6.76
N THR A 28 -6.76 15.44 6.38
CA THR A 28 -7.92 14.59 6.61
C THR A 28 -8.21 14.42 8.10
N ILE A 29 -7.17 14.18 8.92
CA ILE A 29 -7.29 14.12 10.38
C ILE A 29 -7.80 15.46 10.93
N GLN A 30 -7.23 16.57 10.51
CA GLN A 30 -7.64 17.91 10.95
C GLN A 30 -9.09 18.23 10.62
N LEU A 31 -9.58 17.77 9.46
CA LEU A 31 -10.91 18.03 8.97
C LEU A 31 -11.99 17.17 9.69
N HIS A 32 -11.70 15.89 9.88
CA HIS A 32 -12.72 14.93 10.31
C HIS A 32 -12.66 14.57 11.80
N ILE A 33 -11.49 14.66 12.44
CA ILE A 33 -11.37 14.33 13.87
C ILE A 33 -11.58 15.59 14.71
N THR A 34 -12.35 15.47 15.80
CA THR A 34 -12.77 16.61 16.63
C THR A 34 -12.33 16.47 18.09
N GLY A 35 -12.43 17.58 18.85
CA GLY A 35 -12.16 17.62 20.29
C GLY A 35 -10.71 17.31 20.68
N ASP A 36 -10.49 17.00 21.96
CA ASP A 36 -9.17 16.70 22.55
C ASP A 36 -8.48 15.49 21.90
N ARG A 37 -9.30 14.61 21.29
CA ARG A 37 -8.80 13.44 20.56
C ARG A 37 -7.98 13.82 19.35
N LYS A 38 -8.32 14.90 18.63
CA LYS A 38 -7.59 15.41 17.48
C LYS A 38 -6.12 15.66 17.80
N GLU A 39 -5.84 16.37 18.89
CA GLU A 39 -4.46 16.71 19.28
C GLU A 39 -3.63 15.47 19.57
N LYS A 40 -4.23 14.47 20.22
CA LYS A 40 -3.56 13.19 20.51
C LYS A 40 -3.25 12.39 19.25
N VAL A 41 -4.19 12.37 18.31
CA VAL A 41 -3.99 11.72 17.01
C VAL A 41 -2.86 12.44 16.24
N LEU A 42 -2.92 13.75 16.11
CA LEU A 42 -1.89 14.53 15.44
C LEU A 42 -0.51 14.33 16.09
N LYS A 43 -0.46 14.26 17.43
CA LYS A 43 0.80 13.97 18.13
C LYS A 43 1.35 12.58 17.78
N MET A 44 0.52 11.54 17.73
CA MET A 44 0.96 10.21 17.31
C MET A 44 1.54 10.23 15.90
N TYR A 45 0.88 10.90 14.97
CA TYR A 45 1.34 11.01 13.59
C TYR A 45 2.64 11.80 13.48
N GLU A 46 2.85 12.85 14.29
CA GLU A 46 4.10 13.59 14.32
C GLU A 46 5.24 12.79 14.96
N ASP A 47 5.00 12.15 16.10
CA ASP A 47 6.01 11.33 16.81
C ASP A 47 6.51 10.15 15.95
N MET A 48 5.67 9.61 15.08
CA MET A 48 5.96 8.46 14.22
C MET A 48 6.06 8.84 12.74
N LYS A 49 6.21 10.10 12.40
CA LYS A 49 6.12 10.64 11.04
C LYS A 49 6.90 9.85 10.00
N ASP A 50 8.19 9.61 10.23
CA ASP A 50 9.06 8.91 9.29
C ASP A 50 8.55 7.50 8.99
N ARG A 51 7.99 6.81 9.99
CA ARG A 51 7.42 5.47 9.80
C ARG A 51 6.14 5.51 8.99
N PHE A 52 5.24 6.45 9.26
CA PHE A 52 4.05 6.65 8.45
C PHE A 52 4.39 6.94 7.00
N MET A 53 5.38 7.80 6.77
CA MET A 53 5.81 8.17 5.42
C MET A 53 6.47 7.00 4.67
N MET A 54 7.20 6.14 5.36
CA MET A 54 7.99 5.08 4.73
C MET A 54 7.32 3.71 4.71
N ALA A 55 6.31 3.47 5.54
CA ALA A 55 5.67 2.16 5.62
C ALA A 55 5.04 1.73 4.29
N PRO A 56 5.25 0.47 3.85
CA PRO A 56 4.48 -0.13 2.77
C PRO A 56 3.12 -0.62 3.29
N ALA A 57 2.13 -0.75 2.40
CA ALA A 57 0.84 -1.34 2.75
C ALA A 57 0.89 -2.88 2.82
N SER A 58 1.84 -3.51 2.10
CA SER A 58 2.02 -4.96 2.09
C SER A 58 3.49 -5.35 1.86
N ALA A 59 3.80 -6.64 2.05
CA ALA A 59 5.17 -7.16 1.93
C ALA A 59 5.54 -7.64 0.52
N LYS A 60 4.55 -8.01 -0.31
CA LYS A 60 4.79 -8.70 -1.58
C LYS A 60 4.33 -7.87 -2.76
N GLU A 61 5.14 -7.90 -3.81
CA GLU A 61 4.92 -7.20 -5.08
C GLU A 61 3.54 -7.45 -5.71
N HIS A 62 3.02 -8.67 -5.59
CA HIS A 62 1.72 -9.05 -6.14
C HIS A 62 0.52 -8.68 -5.24
N TYR A 63 0.79 -8.11 -4.07
CA TYR A 63 -0.22 -7.50 -3.23
C TYR A 63 -0.32 -6.00 -3.54
N HIS A 64 -1.17 -5.29 -2.81
CA HIS A 64 -1.36 -3.86 -3.00
C HIS A 64 -0.25 -3.03 -2.35
N ASN A 65 0.22 -2.01 -3.05
CA ASN A 65 1.12 -0.96 -2.54
C ASN A 65 2.33 -1.46 -1.71
N ALA A 66 3.03 -2.53 -2.20
CA ALA A 66 4.25 -3.05 -1.59
C ALA A 66 5.46 -2.15 -1.92
N MET A 67 5.40 -0.86 -1.55
CA MET A 67 6.41 0.16 -1.83
C MET A 67 6.48 1.17 -0.68
N TYR A 68 7.56 1.91 -0.61
CA TYR A 68 7.68 3.01 0.36
C TYR A 68 6.56 4.05 0.15
N GLY A 69 5.96 4.49 1.25
CA GLY A 69 4.80 5.38 1.23
C GLY A 69 3.47 4.71 0.86
N GLY A 70 3.50 3.43 0.53
CA GLY A 70 2.32 2.66 0.11
C GLY A 70 1.23 2.59 1.18
N TYR A 71 1.60 2.59 2.46
CA TYR A 71 0.65 2.64 3.56
C TYR A 71 -0.26 3.87 3.51
N VAL A 72 0.32 5.07 3.43
CA VAL A 72 -0.47 6.31 3.40
C VAL A 72 -1.30 6.43 2.11
N ASP A 73 -0.74 6.03 0.96
CA ASP A 73 -1.47 5.99 -0.32
C ASP A 73 -2.73 5.10 -0.21
N HIS A 74 -2.59 3.94 0.43
CA HIS A 74 -3.70 3.02 0.71
C HIS A 74 -4.73 3.64 1.66
N ILE A 75 -4.31 4.17 2.80
CA ILE A 75 -5.20 4.77 3.80
C ILE A 75 -6.05 5.90 3.18
N LEU A 76 -5.45 6.79 2.41
CA LEU A 76 -6.19 7.87 1.74
C LEU A 76 -7.26 7.33 0.78
N ARG A 77 -6.95 6.26 0.05
CA ARG A 77 -7.90 5.60 -0.84
C ARG A 77 -9.03 4.94 -0.05
N VAL A 78 -8.72 4.26 1.05
CA VAL A 78 -9.75 3.63 1.90
C VAL A 78 -10.68 4.67 2.52
N VAL A 79 -10.16 5.82 2.95
CA VAL A 79 -11.00 6.94 3.44
C VAL A 79 -11.95 7.42 2.37
N ASP A 80 -11.45 7.74 1.18
CA ASP A 80 -12.27 8.23 0.05
C ASP A 80 -13.34 7.20 -0.35
N LEU A 81 -12.96 5.94 -0.48
CA LEU A 81 -13.89 4.86 -0.82
C LEU A 81 -14.91 4.59 0.30
N SER A 82 -14.52 4.69 1.57
CA SER A 82 -15.44 4.49 2.70
C SER A 82 -16.58 5.51 2.69
N LEU A 83 -16.28 6.76 2.41
CA LEU A 83 -17.30 7.82 2.28
C LEU A 83 -18.22 7.56 1.07
N LYS A 84 -17.67 7.19 -0.08
CA LYS A 84 -18.45 6.84 -1.28
C LYS A 84 -19.32 5.59 -1.08
N VAL A 85 -18.79 4.55 -0.44
CA VAL A 85 -19.56 3.34 -0.13
C VAL A 85 -20.68 3.66 0.86
N LYS A 86 -20.41 4.49 1.88
CA LYS A 86 -21.47 4.98 2.79
C LYS A 86 -22.58 5.66 2.03
N GLU A 87 -22.27 6.60 1.13
CA GLU A 87 -23.27 7.29 0.29
C GLU A 87 -24.08 6.30 -0.55
N LEU A 88 -23.43 5.26 -1.11
CA LEU A 88 -24.13 4.21 -1.87
C LEU A 88 -25.12 3.44 -1.00
N TRP A 89 -24.77 3.12 0.26
CA TRP A 89 -25.68 2.48 1.19
C TRP A 89 -26.87 3.37 1.55
N GLU A 90 -26.65 4.68 1.77
CA GLU A 90 -27.71 5.67 2.03
C GLU A 90 -28.68 5.79 0.84
N GLN A 91 -28.15 5.86 -0.38
CA GLN A 91 -28.95 5.89 -1.62
C GLN A 91 -29.82 4.64 -1.80
N ASN A 92 -29.43 3.51 -1.21
CA ASN A 92 -30.20 2.28 -1.19
C ASN A 92 -31.05 2.11 0.07
N ASN A 93 -31.40 3.21 0.72
CA ASN A 93 -32.30 3.27 1.90
C ASN A 93 -31.73 2.58 3.17
N CYS A 94 -30.42 2.41 3.27
CA CYS A 94 -29.80 1.99 4.50
C CYS A 94 -29.67 3.17 5.46
N LYS A 95 -30.26 3.04 6.66
CA LYS A 95 -30.05 4.03 7.70
C LYS A 95 -28.67 3.84 8.33
N ILE A 96 -27.80 4.81 8.14
CA ILE A 96 -26.48 4.84 8.77
C ILE A 96 -26.62 5.14 10.25
N ASP A 97 -25.91 4.38 11.10
CA ASP A 97 -25.98 4.43 12.56
C ASP A 97 -24.70 4.99 13.22
N PHE A 98 -23.77 5.48 12.42
CA PHE A 98 -22.49 6.05 12.84
C PHE A 98 -22.26 7.42 12.18
N THR A 99 -21.29 8.18 12.68
CA THR A 99 -20.88 9.49 12.15
C THR A 99 -19.76 9.36 11.12
N ASP A 100 -19.58 10.40 10.29
CA ASP A 100 -18.44 10.47 9.37
C ASP A 100 -17.11 10.46 10.12
N GLU A 101 -17.03 11.08 11.30
CA GLU A 101 -15.85 10.99 12.16
C GLU A 101 -15.53 9.55 12.54
N GLU A 102 -16.53 8.76 12.98
CA GLU A 102 -16.33 7.34 13.35
C GLU A 102 -15.85 6.51 12.15
N LEU A 103 -16.42 6.74 10.96
CA LEU A 103 -16.02 6.04 9.74
C LEU A 103 -14.59 6.40 9.31
N VAL A 104 -14.30 7.70 9.21
CA VAL A 104 -12.99 8.20 8.79
C VAL A 104 -11.91 7.82 9.81
N PHE A 105 -12.20 7.92 11.10
CA PHE A 105 -11.29 7.46 12.16
C PHE A 105 -10.97 5.98 12.01
N SER A 106 -11.98 5.14 11.77
CA SER A 106 -11.79 3.71 11.56
C SER A 106 -10.97 3.42 10.29
N ALA A 107 -11.26 4.14 9.19
CA ALA A 107 -10.54 4.00 7.93
C ALA A 107 -9.07 4.41 8.04
N ILE A 108 -8.77 5.48 8.80
CA ILE A 108 -7.38 5.91 9.03
C ILE A 108 -6.58 4.91 9.85
N HIS A 109 -7.23 4.21 10.79
CA HIS A 109 -6.52 3.41 11.79
C HIS A 109 -6.68 1.88 11.62
N HIS A 110 -7.43 1.39 10.63
CA HIS A 110 -7.66 -0.06 10.47
C HIS A 110 -6.37 -0.85 10.32
N ASP A 111 -5.41 -0.28 9.61
CA ASP A 111 -4.10 -0.86 9.30
C ASP A 111 -2.95 -0.23 10.12
N LEU A 112 -3.24 0.54 11.16
CA LEU A 112 -2.25 1.30 11.94
C LEU A 112 -1.09 0.43 12.43
N GLY A 113 -1.34 -0.83 12.76
CA GLY A 113 -0.29 -1.75 13.19
C GLY A 113 0.79 -2.06 12.14
N LYS A 114 0.57 -1.73 10.86
CA LYS A 114 1.58 -1.90 9.79
C LYS A 114 2.71 -0.87 9.86
N VAL A 115 2.58 0.20 10.63
CA VAL A 115 3.67 1.17 10.84
C VAL A 115 4.70 0.69 11.88
N GLY A 116 4.40 -0.37 12.61
CA GLY A 116 5.28 -0.95 13.63
C GLY A 116 4.85 -0.65 15.06
N ASP A 117 5.76 -0.82 16.01
CA ASP A 117 5.58 -0.45 17.42
C ASP A 117 6.25 0.90 17.71
N LEU A 118 6.39 1.27 18.98
CA LEU A 118 7.00 2.54 19.38
C LEU A 118 8.50 2.65 19.07
N GLN A 119 9.17 1.54 18.76
CA GLN A 119 10.62 1.47 18.61
C GLN A 119 11.05 0.96 17.24
N HIS A 120 10.25 0.10 16.60
CA HIS A 120 10.62 -0.64 15.41
C HIS A 120 9.55 -0.54 14.32
N ASP A 121 10.00 -0.42 13.08
CA ASP A 121 9.14 -0.57 11.91
C ASP A 121 8.63 -2.02 11.83
N TYR A 122 7.39 -2.21 11.37
CA TYR A 122 6.81 -3.53 11.16
C TYR A 122 7.42 -4.25 9.95
N TYR A 123 7.65 -3.49 8.88
CA TYR A 123 8.28 -4.00 7.66
C TYR A 123 9.68 -3.44 7.51
N ILE A 124 10.62 -4.32 7.14
CA ILE A 124 11.97 -3.97 6.71
C ILE A 124 12.22 -4.53 5.31
N PRO A 125 13.15 -3.96 4.51
CA PRO A 125 13.49 -4.51 3.21
C PRO A 125 13.87 -5.98 3.29
N GLN A 126 13.42 -6.78 2.31
CA GLN A 126 13.83 -8.18 2.19
C GLN A 126 15.25 -8.25 1.66
N ASP A 127 16.18 -8.79 2.46
CA ASP A 127 17.60 -8.96 2.11
C ASP A 127 17.87 -10.26 1.33
N ASN A 128 17.00 -11.25 1.45
CA ASN A 128 17.13 -12.53 0.77
C ASN A 128 16.74 -12.40 -0.71
N GLU A 129 17.76 -12.44 -1.60
CA GLU A 129 17.59 -12.30 -3.04
C GLU A 129 16.70 -13.39 -3.66
N TRP A 130 16.78 -14.62 -3.16
CA TRP A 130 15.93 -15.72 -3.63
C TRP A 130 14.44 -15.44 -3.33
N ARG A 131 14.13 -14.95 -2.12
CA ARG A 131 12.75 -14.59 -1.73
C ARG A 131 12.22 -13.43 -2.59
N ARG A 132 13.04 -12.41 -2.83
CA ARG A 132 12.66 -11.32 -3.71
C ARG A 132 12.33 -11.83 -5.12
N LYS A 133 13.22 -12.64 -5.73
CA LYS A 133 13.07 -13.11 -7.12
C LYS A 133 12.01 -14.20 -7.31
N ASN A 134 11.80 -15.08 -6.33
CA ASN A 134 10.93 -16.25 -6.51
C ASN A 134 9.59 -16.12 -5.79
N MET A 135 9.49 -15.29 -4.77
CA MET A 135 8.28 -15.10 -3.97
C MET A 135 7.71 -13.67 -4.08
N GLY A 136 8.40 -12.76 -4.79
CA GLY A 136 7.99 -11.36 -4.89
C GLY A 136 7.99 -10.63 -3.54
N GLU A 137 8.76 -11.09 -2.55
CA GLU A 137 8.85 -10.47 -1.23
C GLU A 137 9.78 -9.25 -1.30
N ILE A 138 9.20 -8.05 -1.33
CA ILE A 138 9.96 -6.79 -1.33
C ILE A 138 10.33 -6.38 0.09
N PHE A 139 9.41 -6.64 1.03
CA PHE A 139 9.60 -6.41 2.45
C PHE A 139 9.41 -7.71 3.23
N THR A 140 9.94 -7.74 4.45
CA THR A 140 9.73 -8.83 5.41
C THR A 140 9.37 -8.24 6.77
N HIS A 141 8.77 -9.04 7.64
CA HIS A 141 8.47 -8.62 9.00
C HIS A 141 9.78 -8.39 9.76
N ASN A 142 9.84 -7.29 10.51
CA ASN A 142 10.99 -6.97 11.34
C ASN A 142 11.02 -7.90 12.58
N PRO A 143 12.04 -8.74 12.75
CA PRO A 143 12.13 -9.66 13.88
C PRO A 143 12.33 -8.97 15.23
N LYS A 144 12.65 -7.66 15.21
CA LYS A 144 12.77 -6.85 16.44
C LYS A 144 11.42 -6.29 16.91
N CYS A 145 10.42 -6.24 16.03
CA CYS A 145 9.08 -5.82 16.39
C CYS A 145 8.37 -6.95 17.13
N GLU A 146 7.89 -6.68 18.36
CA GLU A 146 7.15 -7.68 19.14
C GLU A 146 5.94 -8.21 18.35
N TYR A 147 5.71 -9.51 18.44
CA TYR A 147 4.61 -10.14 17.72
C TYR A 147 3.26 -9.67 18.27
N MET A 148 2.51 -9.04 17.40
CA MET A 148 1.09 -8.70 17.57
C MET A 148 0.42 -8.81 16.22
N SER A 149 -0.89 -9.13 16.17
CA SER A 149 -1.66 -8.90 14.95
C SER A 149 -1.63 -7.42 14.58
N VAL A 150 -1.84 -7.09 13.31
CA VAL A 150 -1.91 -5.69 12.86
C VAL A 150 -2.97 -4.92 13.64
N THR A 151 -4.13 -5.53 13.81
CA THR A 151 -5.27 -4.94 14.55
C THR A 151 -4.96 -4.75 16.03
N ASP A 152 -4.35 -5.74 16.70
CA ASP A 152 -4.02 -5.61 18.14
C ASP A 152 -2.96 -4.54 18.36
N ARG A 153 -1.96 -4.43 17.46
CA ARG A 153 -0.96 -3.36 17.50
C ARG A 153 -1.59 -2.00 17.25
N ALA A 154 -2.59 -1.89 16.36
CA ALA A 154 -3.33 -0.65 16.17
C ALA A 154 -3.99 -0.20 17.49
N PHE A 155 -4.68 -1.08 18.18
CA PHE A 155 -5.29 -0.76 19.48
C PHE A 155 -4.25 -0.44 20.55
N TYR A 156 -3.11 -1.15 20.58
CA TYR A 156 -2.01 -0.83 21.50
C TYR A 156 -1.48 0.59 21.27
N LEU A 157 -1.25 1.00 20.02
CA LEU A 157 -0.78 2.36 19.70
C LEU A 157 -1.81 3.42 20.09
N LEU A 158 -3.08 3.21 19.76
CA LEU A 158 -4.17 4.12 20.15
C LEU A 158 -4.26 4.28 21.68
N GLN A 159 -4.15 3.17 22.41
CA GLN A 159 -4.13 3.20 23.89
C GLN A 159 -2.89 3.93 24.42
N HIS A 160 -1.71 3.69 23.85
CA HIS A 160 -0.46 4.32 24.29
C HIS A 160 -0.55 5.85 24.22
N TYR A 161 -1.15 6.36 23.14
CA TYR A 161 -1.36 7.81 22.94
C TYR A 161 -2.62 8.34 23.65
N ASN A 162 -3.27 7.55 24.48
CA ASN A 162 -4.51 7.92 25.16
C ASN A 162 -5.61 8.41 24.19
N ILE A 163 -5.69 7.82 23.01
CA ILE A 163 -6.70 8.10 22.00
C ILE A 163 -7.91 7.22 22.29
N SER A 164 -9.02 7.85 22.70
CA SER A 164 -10.26 7.14 22.96
C SER A 164 -10.92 6.71 21.65
N ILE A 165 -11.53 5.52 21.66
CA ILE A 165 -12.29 4.97 20.53
C ILE A 165 -13.72 4.64 20.94
N SER A 166 -14.68 4.85 20.05
CA SER A 166 -16.06 4.43 20.25
C SER A 166 -16.23 2.92 20.01
N LYS A 167 -17.36 2.36 20.44
CA LYS A 167 -17.67 0.94 20.16
C LYS A 167 -17.75 0.67 18.65
N LYS A 168 -18.21 1.64 17.86
CA LYS A 168 -18.34 1.51 16.40
C LYS A 168 -16.98 1.55 15.73
N GLU A 169 -16.11 2.47 16.16
CA GLU A 169 -14.73 2.53 15.70
C GLU A 169 -13.98 1.24 16.05
N PHE A 170 -14.14 0.73 17.26
CA PHE A 170 -13.57 -0.57 17.64
C PHE A 170 -14.03 -1.69 16.69
N ILE A 171 -15.34 -1.80 16.45
CA ILE A 171 -15.90 -2.82 15.56
C ILE A 171 -15.46 -2.61 14.11
N GLY A 172 -15.41 -1.37 13.62
CA GLY A 172 -14.92 -1.03 12.30
C GLY A 172 -13.48 -1.50 12.09
N ILE A 173 -12.56 -1.07 12.97
CA ILE A 173 -11.14 -1.43 12.93
C ILE A 173 -10.95 -2.94 13.11
N ARG A 174 -11.63 -3.54 14.10
CA ARG A 174 -11.48 -4.96 14.44
C ARG A 174 -11.87 -5.90 13.30
N LEU A 175 -12.89 -5.53 12.53
CA LEU A 175 -13.50 -6.41 11.53
C LEU A 175 -13.20 -6.02 10.07
N THR A 176 -12.29 -5.08 9.83
CA THR A 176 -11.96 -4.62 8.46
C THR A 176 -11.55 -5.76 7.55
N ASP A 177 -10.71 -6.69 8.02
CA ASP A 177 -10.28 -7.86 7.25
C ASP A 177 -11.42 -8.88 6.98
N GLY A 178 -12.62 -8.64 7.54
CA GLY A 178 -13.76 -9.51 7.33
C GLY A 178 -13.45 -10.97 7.67
N MET A 179 -13.83 -11.88 6.78
CA MET A 179 -13.63 -13.33 6.93
C MET A 179 -12.20 -13.80 6.62
N TYR A 180 -11.33 -12.93 6.12
CA TYR A 180 -9.92 -13.27 5.90
C TYR A 180 -9.14 -13.44 7.23
N GLU A 181 -9.62 -12.80 8.31
CA GLU A 181 -9.10 -13.01 9.65
C GLU A 181 -9.98 -14.01 10.41
N GLU A 182 -9.40 -15.16 10.79
CA GLU A 182 -10.10 -16.26 11.45
C GLU A 182 -10.81 -15.81 12.75
N ALA A 183 -10.18 -14.93 13.53
CA ALA A 183 -10.72 -14.41 14.77
C ALA A 183 -12.02 -13.59 14.57
N ASN A 184 -12.29 -13.11 13.37
CA ASN A 184 -13.49 -12.34 13.04
C ASN A 184 -14.73 -13.21 12.82
N LYS A 185 -14.56 -14.51 12.58
CA LYS A 185 -15.67 -15.44 12.30
C LYS A 185 -16.72 -15.45 13.40
N SER A 186 -16.31 -15.38 14.67
CA SER A 186 -17.22 -15.34 15.81
C SER A 186 -18.16 -14.14 15.80
N TYR A 187 -17.73 -13.02 15.20
CA TYR A 187 -18.55 -11.80 15.05
C TYR A 187 -19.45 -11.85 13.81
N LEU A 188 -18.94 -12.41 12.72
CA LEU A 188 -19.58 -12.30 11.40
C LEU A 188 -20.49 -13.49 11.07
N MET A 189 -20.30 -14.64 11.72
CA MET A 189 -21.02 -15.89 11.41
C MET A 189 -22.00 -16.33 12.52
N SER A 190 -22.36 -15.45 13.42
CA SER A 190 -23.33 -15.83 14.49
C SER A 190 -24.76 -15.79 13.94
N TYR A 191 -25.49 -16.89 14.15
CA TYR A 191 -26.93 -17.00 13.88
C TYR A 191 -27.81 -16.60 15.07
N LYS A 192 -27.21 -16.38 16.23
CA LYS A 192 -27.95 -15.99 17.44
C LYS A 192 -28.17 -14.49 17.45
N ALA A 193 -29.40 -14.06 17.63
CA ALA A 193 -29.81 -12.65 17.59
C ALA A 193 -29.04 -11.76 18.59
N GLU A 194 -28.69 -12.30 19.75
CA GLU A 194 -27.92 -11.60 20.79
C GLU A 194 -26.44 -11.34 20.39
N PHE A 195 -25.90 -12.09 19.46
CA PHE A 195 -24.51 -11.97 18.99
C PHE A 195 -24.38 -11.29 17.62
N GLN A 196 -25.48 -10.83 17.05
CA GLN A 196 -25.45 -10.11 15.78
C GLN A 196 -24.91 -8.70 15.95
N LEU A 197 -24.05 -8.31 15.03
CA LEU A 197 -23.58 -6.92 14.92
C LEU A 197 -24.75 -6.01 14.55
N ARG A 198 -24.82 -4.85 15.19
CA ARG A 198 -25.93 -3.90 15.04
C ARG A 198 -25.52 -2.64 14.28
N SER A 199 -24.23 -2.44 14.05
CA SER A 199 -23.72 -1.35 13.22
C SER A 199 -23.40 -1.84 11.80
N THR A 200 -23.43 -0.93 10.83
CA THR A 200 -23.06 -1.20 9.44
C THR A 200 -21.63 -0.77 9.13
N ILE A 201 -20.93 -0.11 10.06
CA ILE A 201 -19.61 0.48 9.85
C ILE A 201 -18.57 -0.53 9.34
N GLN A 202 -18.56 -1.74 9.93
CA GLN A 202 -17.62 -2.80 9.54
C GLN A 202 -17.83 -3.31 8.11
N TYR A 203 -19.07 -3.34 7.62
CA TYR A 203 -19.36 -3.77 6.26
C TYR A 203 -18.91 -2.72 5.24
N ILE A 204 -19.18 -1.45 5.53
CA ILE A 204 -18.79 -0.33 4.68
C ILE A 204 -17.27 -0.22 4.61
N LEU A 205 -16.59 -0.29 5.76
CA LEU A 205 -15.14 -0.21 5.82
C LEU A 205 -14.49 -1.41 5.13
N HIS A 206 -14.95 -2.64 5.38
CA HIS A 206 -14.45 -3.84 4.71
C HIS A 206 -14.60 -3.77 3.18
N GLN A 207 -15.76 -3.30 2.68
CA GLN A 207 -15.97 -3.11 1.25
C GLN A 207 -15.02 -2.07 0.65
N ALA A 208 -14.79 -0.97 1.35
CA ALA A 208 -13.89 0.09 0.93
C ALA A 208 -12.43 -0.38 0.88
N ASP A 209 -11.97 -1.08 1.92
CA ASP A 209 -10.62 -1.64 1.99
C ASP A 209 -10.38 -2.71 0.92
N MET A 210 -11.31 -3.65 0.76
CA MET A 210 -11.24 -4.66 -0.30
C MET A 210 -11.20 -4.01 -1.69
N MET A 211 -12.02 -2.99 -1.93
CA MET A 211 -12.03 -2.25 -3.19
C MET A 211 -10.69 -1.53 -3.42
N ALA A 212 -10.15 -0.85 -2.40
CA ALA A 212 -8.86 -0.18 -2.44
C ALA A 212 -7.74 -1.16 -2.82
N SER A 213 -7.64 -2.27 -2.10
CA SER A 213 -6.63 -3.32 -2.33
C SER A 213 -6.71 -3.91 -3.74
N GLN A 214 -7.92 -4.15 -4.27
CA GLN A 214 -8.11 -4.68 -5.62
C GLN A 214 -7.74 -3.66 -6.70
N ILE A 215 -8.07 -2.39 -6.52
CA ILE A 215 -7.69 -1.31 -7.45
C ILE A 215 -6.16 -1.16 -7.48
N GLU A 216 -5.53 -1.08 -6.32
CA GLU A 216 -4.08 -0.92 -6.18
C GLU A 216 -3.29 -2.09 -6.76
N GLY A 217 -3.76 -3.33 -6.52
CA GLY A 217 -3.17 -4.52 -7.10
C GLY A 217 -3.26 -4.55 -8.64
N ARG A 218 -4.33 -4.00 -9.23
CA ARG A 218 -4.46 -3.86 -10.69
C ARG A 218 -3.54 -2.77 -11.24
N LEU A 219 -3.47 -1.60 -10.60
CA LEU A 219 -2.57 -0.51 -11.00
C LEU A 219 -1.11 -0.96 -10.97
N THR A 220 -0.73 -1.79 -10.01
CA THR A 220 0.62 -2.36 -9.95
C THR A 220 0.89 -3.29 -11.14
N LYS A 221 -0.06 -4.18 -11.48
CA LYS A 221 0.07 -5.09 -12.64
C LYS A 221 0.16 -4.32 -13.95
N GLU A 222 -0.71 -3.34 -14.16
CA GLU A 222 -0.69 -2.50 -15.36
C GLU A 222 0.63 -1.73 -15.53
N SER A 223 1.23 -1.27 -14.42
CA SER A 223 2.54 -0.62 -14.44
C SER A 223 3.64 -1.59 -14.90
N ILE A 224 3.64 -2.82 -14.37
CA ILE A 224 4.61 -3.86 -14.73
C ILE A 224 4.46 -4.23 -16.22
N GLU A 225 3.24 -4.49 -16.67
CA GLU A 225 2.96 -4.86 -18.08
C GLU A 225 3.37 -3.76 -19.07
N LYS A 226 3.14 -2.49 -18.69
CA LYS A 226 3.54 -1.35 -19.51
C LYS A 226 5.05 -1.25 -19.67
N GLU A 227 5.81 -1.40 -18.58
CA GLU A 227 7.27 -1.37 -18.63
C GLU A 227 7.86 -2.56 -19.39
N GLU A 228 7.27 -3.76 -19.24
CA GLU A 228 7.69 -4.93 -20.01
C GLU A 228 7.50 -4.68 -21.52
N THR A 229 6.39 -4.06 -21.91
CA THR A 229 6.10 -3.71 -23.30
C THR A 229 7.10 -2.69 -23.83
N GLU A 230 7.35 -1.61 -23.08
CA GLU A 230 8.33 -0.58 -23.45
C GLU A 230 9.75 -1.15 -23.57
N THR A 231 10.12 -2.03 -22.65
CA THR A 231 11.41 -2.72 -22.68
C THR A 231 11.53 -3.65 -23.89
N PHE A 232 10.48 -4.39 -24.22
CA PHE A 232 10.44 -5.25 -25.38
C PHE A 232 10.57 -4.45 -26.69
N GLU A 233 9.87 -3.33 -26.81
CA GLU A 233 9.99 -2.43 -27.98
C GLU A 233 11.40 -1.84 -28.11
N LYS A 234 12.01 -1.42 -27.01
CA LYS A 234 13.41 -0.95 -27.01
C LYS A 234 14.38 -2.03 -27.50
N ILE A 235 14.24 -3.27 -27.00
CA ILE A 235 15.08 -4.41 -27.43
C ILE A 235 14.84 -4.73 -28.90
N LYS A 236 13.61 -4.66 -29.38
CA LYS A 236 13.27 -4.88 -30.78
C LYS A 236 13.93 -3.83 -31.69
N ASN A 237 13.82 -2.56 -31.32
CA ASN A 237 14.45 -1.46 -32.08
C ASN A 237 15.97 -1.59 -32.12
N ILE A 238 16.63 -1.97 -31.00
CA ILE A 238 18.07 -2.23 -30.97
C ILE A 238 18.45 -3.37 -31.94
N LYS A 239 17.67 -4.48 -31.95
CA LYS A 239 17.92 -5.59 -32.87
C LYS A 239 17.74 -5.20 -34.33
N GLU A 240 16.75 -4.37 -34.64
CA GLU A 240 16.52 -3.86 -35.99
C GLU A 240 17.69 -2.94 -36.46
N VAL A 241 18.20 -2.08 -35.57
CA VAL A 241 19.36 -1.25 -35.84
C VAL A 241 20.61 -2.12 -36.09
N LEU A 242 20.87 -3.10 -35.22
CA LEU A 242 22.02 -4.01 -35.36
C LEU A 242 21.93 -4.90 -36.62
N SER A 243 20.72 -5.26 -37.07
CA SER A 243 20.50 -6.06 -38.28
C SER A 243 20.56 -5.23 -39.56
N SER A 244 20.39 -3.91 -39.48
CA SER A 244 20.50 -3.01 -40.66
C SER A 244 21.94 -2.69 -41.03
N ASP A 245 22.92 -2.96 -40.17
CA ASP A 245 24.34 -2.75 -40.40
C ASP A 245 25.04 -3.95 -41.13
N ASP A 246 24.32 -5.06 -41.35
CA ASP A 246 24.83 -6.21 -42.13
C ASP A 246 24.74 -5.99 -43.68
N LYS A 247 25.12 -4.81 -44.18
CA LYS A 247 25.55 -4.67 -45.56
C LYS A 247 27.05 -4.96 -45.66
N PRO A 248 27.51 -5.80 -46.58
CA PRO A 248 28.93 -6.08 -46.71
C PRO A 248 29.71 -4.77 -46.98
N LEU A 249 30.52 -4.37 -46.01
CA LEU A 249 31.49 -3.29 -46.19
C LEU A 249 32.53 -3.77 -47.17
N GLU A 250 32.55 -3.19 -48.38
CA GLU A 250 33.74 -3.18 -49.21
C GLU A 250 34.90 -2.61 -48.40
N ALA A 251 35.99 -3.35 -48.36
CA ALA A 251 37.15 -3.04 -47.56
C ALA A 251 37.71 -1.65 -47.90
N GLN A 252 37.56 -0.72 -46.98
CA GLN A 252 38.40 0.46 -46.88
C GLN A 252 38.92 0.59 -45.45
N ASP A 253 40.21 0.39 -45.31
CA ASP A 253 41.00 0.53 -44.10
C ASP A 253 40.78 1.87 -43.41
N LYS A 254 40.15 1.83 -42.21
CA LYS A 254 40.51 2.65 -41.03
C LYS A 254 39.68 2.15 -39.81
N PRO A 255 40.29 1.95 -38.61
CA PRO A 255 39.55 1.54 -37.44
C PRO A 255 38.67 2.71 -36.93
N GLY A 256 37.38 2.62 -37.19
CA GLY A 256 36.38 3.54 -36.63
C GLY A 256 36.15 3.23 -35.15
N LYS A 257 36.27 4.26 -34.30
CA LYS A 257 35.87 4.23 -32.91
C LYS A 257 34.43 3.75 -32.79
N ILE A 258 34.22 2.60 -32.15
CA ILE A 258 32.92 2.22 -31.65
C ILE A 258 32.53 3.29 -30.64
N SER A 259 31.40 3.94 -30.87
CA SER A 259 30.89 5.00 -30.00
C SER A 259 30.69 4.44 -28.60
N THR A 260 31.51 4.88 -27.66
CA THR A 260 31.37 4.60 -26.22
C THR A 260 30.05 5.14 -25.67
N ASP A 261 29.42 6.06 -26.38
CA ASP A 261 28.20 6.76 -25.94
C ASP A 261 27.00 5.80 -25.82
N LEU A 262 26.89 4.80 -26.72
CA LEU A 262 25.76 3.83 -26.65
C LEU A 262 25.92 2.84 -25.51
N PHE A 263 27.18 2.49 -25.14
CA PHE A 263 27.45 1.60 -24.03
C PHE A 263 27.21 2.30 -22.68
N ASP A 264 27.57 3.57 -22.56
CA ASP A 264 27.38 4.39 -21.40
C ASP A 264 25.89 4.75 -21.18
N GLU A 265 25.09 4.85 -22.26
CA GLU A 265 23.65 5.07 -22.19
C GLU A 265 22.88 3.81 -21.71
N LEU A 266 23.39 2.61 -22.02
CA LEU A 266 22.76 1.33 -21.68
C LEU A 266 23.23 0.74 -20.33
N PHE A 267 24.43 1.06 -19.89
CA PHE A 267 25.07 0.43 -18.73
C PHE A 267 25.70 1.43 -17.74
N GLY A 268 25.63 2.73 -18.01
CA GLY A 268 26.13 3.75 -17.10
C GLY A 268 25.30 3.87 -15.85
N ASP A 269 25.90 3.52 -14.72
CA ASP A 269 25.32 3.73 -13.39
C ASP A 269 24.97 5.21 -13.17
N LYS A 270 23.71 5.51 -13.00
CA LYS A 270 23.29 6.80 -12.45
C LYS A 270 23.70 6.83 -10.97
N LYS A 271 24.73 7.60 -10.67
CA LYS A 271 25.05 7.99 -9.29
C LYS A 271 23.97 8.88 -8.69
#